data_dba62b7432c84c4893bd90172de323a5
#
_entry.id   dba62b7432c84c4893bd90172de323a5
#
_cell.length_a   1.000
_cell.length_b   1.000
_cell.length_c   1.000
_cell.angle_alpha   90.00
_cell.angle_beta   90.00
_cell.angle_gamma   90.00
#
_symmetry.space_group_name_H-M   'P 1'
#
loop_
_entity.id
_entity.type
_entity.pdbx_description
1 polymer ?
#
loop_
_entity_poly.entity_id
_entity_poly.type
_entity_poly.pdbx_seq_one_letter_code
_entity_poly.pdbx_strand_id
1 'polypeptide(L)'
;VGEAKRDNVLLVHWHDLGRYLGVYGHPDVSSPRLDALAAEGILFTDAHATAPLCSPSRGSLFTGRYPQSNGLIGLAHHGWEYRAGVRTLPHILSENGWHTALFGMQHETSFPTRLGFDEFDVSNSYCEYVVERARSWLADPPEAPFLLTAGFFETHRPYPHDRYDPADPATVNLPEFLPDTDPVRQDLADFYGSIAVADAAVGQLLDTLAETGLDRTTWVVFVTDHGPALPRAKSTLYGAGTGIAMIIRPPRDAAVAPRVYDELFSGVDLLPTLLDLLGVEGPAEIEGLSHARHLIENATHTDPVRTAVYTTKTYHDSFDPIRAIRTKEYSYIENYAARPMLDLPWDIADSAAGRAVEPLVQTPRPERELYDLAADPTESHNLLASQPADKAEAIDKAEAIGSDLALMLNDWRQKTGDVIPSDFAGTRIAARYTETYLLVRDLEIPSRRANAAERGIVDQPRSGQEFPSA
;
A
#
# COMPACT_ATOMS: atom_id res chain seq x y z
N VAL A 1 -2.06 -36.42 22.75
CA VAL A 1 -2.27 -34.97 22.56
C VAL A 1 -2.38 -34.80 21.10
N GLY A 2 -3.60 -34.57 20.52
CA GLY A 2 -3.76 -34.27 19.11
C GLY A 2 -3.03 -32.96 18.80
N GLU A 3 -2.32 -32.91 17.70
CA GLU A 3 -1.78 -31.64 17.18
C GLU A 3 -2.92 -30.64 17.05
N ALA A 4 -2.76 -29.45 17.65
CA ALA A 4 -3.73 -28.40 17.49
C ALA A 4 -3.85 -28.12 15.99
N LYS A 5 -5.08 -28.15 15.45
CA LYS A 5 -5.35 -27.89 14.04
C LYS A 5 -4.86 -26.47 13.75
N ARG A 6 -3.93 -26.33 12.82
CA ARG A 6 -3.39 -25.05 12.41
C ARG A 6 -4.36 -24.36 11.46
N ASP A 7 -4.56 -23.08 11.65
CA ASP A 7 -5.47 -22.30 10.80
C ASP A 7 -4.86 -21.97 9.43
N ASN A 8 -5.73 -21.80 8.45
CA ASN A 8 -5.39 -21.32 7.12
C ASN A 8 -5.39 -19.79 7.06
N VAL A 9 -4.84 -19.25 6.00
CA VAL A 9 -4.90 -17.81 5.67
C VAL A 9 -5.33 -17.64 4.21
N LEU A 10 -6.38 -16.85 3.98
CA LEU A 10 -6.68 -16.23 2.70
C LEU A 10 -6.31 -14.76 2.79
N LEU A 11 -5.27 -14.35 2.04
CA LEU A 11 -4.83 -12.97 1.95
C LEU A 11 -5.24 -12.41 0.59
N VAL A 12 -6.15 -11.46 0.59
CA VAL A 12 -6.58 -10.72 -0.61
C VAL A 12 -5.97 -9.33 -0.56
N HIS A 13 -5.22 -8.97 -1.59
CA HIS A 13 -4.65 -7.64 -1.68
C HIS A 13 -4.93 -6.96 -3.00
N TRP A 14 -5.25 -5.66 -2.92
CA TRP A 14 -5.54 -4.83 -4.07
C TRP A 14 -4.46 -3.77 -4.29
N HIS A 15 -4.57 -3.07 -5.44
CA HIS A 15 -3.76 -1.91 -5.80
C HIS A 15 -4.49 -0.60 -5.58
N ASP A 16 -3.75 0.47 -5.24
CA ASP A 16 -4.14 1.87 -5.42
C ASP A 16 -5.56 2.22 -4.91
N LEU A 17 -6.02 1.62 -3.81
CA LEU A 17 -7.37 1.86 -3.28
C LEU A 17 -7.37 2.86 -2.11
N GLY A 18 -6.34 2.82 -1.25
CA GLY A 18 -6.41 3.51 0.02
C GLY A 18 -7.56 2.99 0.89
N ARG A 19 -8.42 3.90 1.36
CA ARG A 19 -9.61 3.61 2.18
C ARG A 19 -10.93 3.90 1.44
N TYR A 20 -10.97 3.89 0.12
CA TYR A 20 -12.16 4.20 -0.69
C TYR A 20 -13.16 3.05 -0.72
N LEU A 21 -13.79 2.76 0.45
CA LEU A 21 -14.86 1.77 0.63
C LEU A 21 -15.99 2.37 1.49
N GLY A 22 -17.20 1.82 1.39
CA GLY A 22 -18.35 2.25 2.16
C GLY A 22 -18.08 2.30 3.66
N VAL A 23 -17.45 1.25 4.23
CA VAL A 23 -17.10 1.16 5.67
C VAL A 23 -16.12 2.22 6.16
N TYR A 24 -15.39 2.89 5.25
CA TYR A 24 -14.49 4.00 5.57
C TYR A 24 -15.10 5.38 5.34
N GLY A 25 -16.42 5.46 5.12
CA GLY A 25 -17.14 6.73 5.00
C GLY A 25 -17.29 7.24 3.56
N HIS A 26 -17.16 6.37 2.56
CA HIS A 26 -17.43 6.66 1.15
C HIS A 26 -18.76 6.01 0.70
N PRO A 27 -19.94 6.60 1.03
CA PRO A 27 -21.23 5.98 0.78
C PRO A 27 -21.62 5.91 -0.71
N ASP A 28 -20.91 6.66 -1.55
CA ASP A 28 -21.02 6.66 -3.01
C ASP A 28 -20.17 5.54 -3.68
N VAL A 29 -19.35 4.83 -2.91
CA VAL A 29 -18.59 3.67 -3.38
C VAL A 29 -19.37 2.38 -3.12
N SER A 30 -19.58 1.58 -4.16
CA SER A 30 -20.25 0.28 -4.04
C SER A 30 -19.25 -0.81 -3.60
N SER A 31 -19.27 -1.16 -2.31
CA SER A 31 -18.40 -2.20 -1.73
C SER A 31 -19.13 -3.14 -0.75
N PRO A 32 -20.32 -3.68 -1.11
CA PRO A 32 -21.18 -4.40 -0.18
C PRO A 32 -20.53 -5.69 0.38
N ARG A 33 -19.64 -6.34 -0.36
CA ARG A 33 -18.99 -7.58 0.07
C ARG A 33 -17.88 -7.32 1.09
N LEU A 34 -17.09 -6.27 0.89
CA LEU A 34 -16.08 -5.82 1.86
C LEU A 34 -16.72 -5.17 3.08
N ASP A 35 -17.83 -4.45 2.91
CA ASP A 35 -18.60 -3.91 4.03
C ASP A 35 -19.17 -5.04 4.92
N ALA A 36 -19.66 -6.14 4.30
CA ALA A 36 -20.09 -7.33 5.02
C ALA A 36 -18.91 -8.04 5.71
N LEU A 37 -17.75 -8.15 5.04
CA LEU A 37 -16.53 -8.72 5.63
C LEU A 37 -16.09 -7.93 6.87
N ALA A 38 -16.15 -6.60 6.82
CA ALA A 38 -15.85 -5.73 7.95
C ALA A 38 -16.83 -5.92 9.11
N ALA A 39 -18.12 -6.10 8.80
CA ALA A 39 -19.14 -6.36 9.82
C ALA A 39 -18.96 -7.73 10.52
N GLU A 40 -18.32 -8.69 9.88
CA GLU A 40 -17.98 -10.00 10.43
C GLU A 40 -16.56 -10.08 11.04
N GLY A 41 -15.74 -9.06 10.87
CA GLY A 41 -14.32 -9.04 11.19
C GLY A 41 -13.88 -7.87 12.05
N ILE A 42 -12.61 -7.58 11.97
CA ILE A 42 -11.94 -6.46 12.63
C ILE A 42 -11.60 -5.45 11.55
N LEU A 43 -12.23 -4.27 11.61
CA LEU A 43 -12.00 -3.15 10.71
C LEU A 43 -10.91 -2.23 11.27
N PHE A 44 -9.79 -2.10 10.58
CA PHE A 44 -8.71 -1.20 10.96
C PHE A 44 -8.95 0.19 10.38
N THR A 45 -9.21 1.18 11.22
CA THR A 45 -9.50 2.55 10.77
C THR A 45 -8.25 3.43 10.67
N ASP A 46 -7.14 3.02 11.27
CA ASP A 46 -5.90 3.80 11.33
C ASP A 46 -4.67 2.99 10.91
N ALA A 47 -4.81 2.21 9.82
CA ALA A 47 -3.72 1.48 9.19
C ALA A 47 -3.04 2.33 8.11
N HIS A 48 -1.70 2.30 8.08
CA HIS A 48 -0.87 3.11 7.19
C HIS A 48 0.20 2.28 6.49
N ALA A 49 0.37 2.53 5.20
CA ALA A 49 1.47 2.02 4.40
C ALA A 49 2.82 2.61 4.85
N THR A 50 3.88 1.84 4.71
CA THR A 50 5.26 2.31 4.97
C THR A 50 5.84 3.13 3.82
N ALA A 51 5.19 3.07 2.67
CA ALA A 51 5.49 3.87 1.49
C ALA A 51 4.22 4.10 0.66
N PRO A 52 4.05 5.28 0.03
CA PRO A 52 2.86 5.59 -0.77
C PRO A 52 2.97 5.07 -2.21
N LEU A 53 3.58 3.90 -2.41
CA LEU A 53 3.80 3.26 -3.72
C LEU A 53 3.97 1.75 -3.59
N CYS A 54 3.64 1.04 -4.67
CA CYS A 54 3.40 -0.40 -4.71
C CYS A 54 4.49 -1.29 -4.09
N SER A 55 5.65 -1.46 -4.77
CA SER A 55 6.66 -2.44 -4.35
C SER A 55 7.21 -2.19 -2.95
N PRO A 56 7.57 -0.95 -2.54
CA PRO A 56 8.04 -0.68 -1.20
C PRO A 56 7.00 -0.97 -0.11
N SER A 57 5.73 -0.62 -0.34
CA SER A 57 4.66 -0.91 0.61
C SER A 57 4.43 -2.42 0.74
N ARG A 58 4.25 -3.12 -0.39
CA ARG A 58 4.07 -4.58 -0.42
C ARG A 58 5.26 -5.30 0.20
N GLY A 59 6.49 -4.85 -0.11
CA GLY A 59 7.69 -5.37 0.50
C GLY A 59 7.64 -5.32 2.02
N SER A 60 7.09 -4.26 2.59
CA SER A 60 6.93 -4.15 4.05
C SER A 60 5.82 -5.05 4.60
N LEU A 61 4.68 -5.15 3.91
CA LEU A 61 3.58 -6.05 4.30
C LEU A 61 4.04 -7.51 4.40
N PHE A 62 4.83 -7.97 3.39
CA PHE A 62 5.26 -9.37 3.30
C PHE A 62 6.54 -9.70 4.06
N THR A 63 7.33 -8.72 4.50
CA THR A 63 8.61 -8.96 5.21
C THR A 63 8.63 -8.48 6.66
N GLY A 64 7.65 -7.65 7.07
CA GLY A 64 7.67 -6.99 8.37
C GLY A 64 8.85 -6.02 8.54
N ARG A 65 9.45 -5.54 7.43
CA ARG A 65 10.62 -4.66 7.43
C ARG A 65 10.37 -3.42 6.57
N TYR A 66 10.90 -2.30 7.00
CA TYR A 66 10.80 -1.04 6.23
C TYR A 66 11.52 -1.13 4.87
N PRO A 67 11.14 -0.31 3.88
CA PRO A 67 11.72 -0.34 2.53
C PRO A 67 13.24 -0.24 2.50
N GLN A 68 13.84 0.65 3.31
CA GLN A 68 15.29 0.78 3.42
C GLN A 68 15.97 -0.45 4.01
N SER A 69 15.28 -1.22 4.84
CA SER A 69 15.81 -2.43 5.47
C SER A 69 15.65 -3.67 4.59
N ASN A 70 14.52 -3.79 3.87
CA ASN A 70 14.28 -4.92 2.98
C ASN A 70 14.89 -4.74 1.58
N GLY A 71 15.22 -3.50 1.15
CA GLY A 71 15.86 -3.17 -0.13
C GLY A 71 14.92 -2.62 -1.20
N LEU A 72 13.60 -2.77 -1.05
CA LEU A 72 12.61 -2.25 -2.00
C LEU A 72 12.30 -0.77 -1.72
N ILE A 73 13.20 0.13 -2.11
CA ILE A 73 13.02 1.57 -1.96
C ILE A 73 12.44 2.25 -3.20
N GLY A 74 12.10 1.48 -4.21
CA GLY A 74 11.45 1.87 -5.47
C GLY A 74 10.74 0.66 -6.08
N LEU A 75 10.21 0.81 -7.31
CA LEU A 75 9.39 -0.20 -7.96
C LEU A 75 10.23 -1.38 -8.50
N ALA A 76 9.77 -2.61 -8.28
CA ALA A 76 10.48 -3.82 -8.69
C ALA A 76 10.73 -3.89 -10.20
N HIS A 77 9.75 -3.48 -11.04
CA HIS A 77 9.92 -3.46 -12.48
C HIS A 77 10.92 -2.39 -12.97
N HIS A 78 11.38 -1.49 -12.08
CA HIS A 78 12.48 -0.57 -12.31
C HIS A 78 13.83 -1.14 -11.82
N GLY A 79 13.88 -2.43 -11.42
CA GLY A 79 15.10 -3.11 -11.02
C GLY A 79 15.41 -3.09 -9.52
N TRP A 80 14.45 -2.64 -8.69
CA TRP A 80 14.59 -2.78 -7.24
C TRP A 80 14.21 -4.19 -6.81
N GLU A 81 15.01 -4.78 -5.94
CA GLU A 81 14.85 -6.14 -5.45
C GLU A 81 15.07 -6.20 -3.93
N TYR A 82 14.54 -7.25 -3.31
CA TYR A 82 14.87 -7.53 -1.92
C TYR A 82 16.36 -7.74 -1.73
N ARG A 83 16.88 -7.29 -0.60
CA ARG A 83 18.23 -7.63 -0.20
C ARG A 83 18.37 -9.14 -0.02
N ALA A 84 19.59 -9.66 -0.25
CA ALA A 84 19.88 -11.07 -0.03
C ALA A 84 19.55 -11.48 1.42
N GLY A 85 18.89 -12.62 1.57
CA GLY A 85 18.50 -13.18 2.87
C GLY A 85 17.21 -12.59 3.47
N VAL A 86 16.55 -11.65 2.80
CA VAL A 86 15.21 -11.19 3.23
C VAL A 86 14.21 -12.31 3.03
N ARG A 87 13.48 -12.65 4.08
CA ARG A 87 12.43 -13.67 4.08
C ARG A 87 11.07 -13.02 4.07
N THR A 88 10.19 -13.54 3.23
CA THR A 88 8.80 -13.09 3.11
C THR A 88 7.85 -13.99 3.89
N LEU A 89 6.62 -13.57 4.09
CA LEU A 89 5.58 -14.37 4.74
C LEU A 89 5.46 -15.80 4.16
N PRO A 90 5.36 -16.01 2.81
CA PRO A 90 5.32 -17.37 2.28
C PRO A 90 6.58 -18.20 2.57
N HIS A 91 7.79 -17.62 2.55
CA HIS A 91 9.00 -18.36 2.98
C HIS A 91 8.87 -18.89 4.41
N ILE A 92 8.46 -18.00 5.33
CA ILE A 92 8.36 -18.35 6.75
C ILE A 92 7.28 -19.42 6.96
N LEU A 93 6.13 -19.26 6.33
CA LEU A 93 5.02 -20.20 6.50
C LEU A 93 5.32 -21.56 5.84
N SER A 94 5.91 -21.59 4.63
CA SER A 94 6.30 -22.85 3.98
C SER A 94 7.31 -23.63 4.82
N GLU A 95 8.34 -22.97 5.37
CA GLU A 95 9.31 -23.61 6.29
C GLU A 95 8.67 -24.13 7.59
N ASN A 96 7.51 -23.60 7.98
CA ASN A 96 6.75 -24.05 9.14
C ASN A 96 5.61 -25.01 8.81
N GLY A 97 5.51 -25.51 7.55
CA GLY A 97 4.61 -26.56 7.12
C GLY A 97 3.24 -26.09 6.64
N TRP A 98 3.09 -24.82 6.28
CA TRP A 98 1.98 -24.34 5.47
C TRP A 98 2.28 -24.55 3.99
N HIS A 99 1.29 -24.94 3.21
CA HIS A 99 1.36 -24.89 1.75
C HIS A 99 1.02 -23.48 1.28
N THR A 100 1.87 -22.87 0.46
CA THR A 100 1.74 -21.45 0.09
C THR A 100 1.48 -21.30 -1.40
N ALA A 101 0.38 -20.59 -1.75
CA ALA A 101 -0.03 -20.34 -3.12
C ALA A 101 -0.26 -18.85 -3.40
N LEU A 102 0.11 -18.40 -4.60
CA LEU A 102 -0.15 -17.04 -5.09
C LEU A 102 -0.85 -17.08 -6.44
N PHE A 103 -1.99 -16.42 -6.54
CA PHE A 103 -2.66 -16.19 -7.82
C PHE A 103 -2.81 -14.70 -8.09
N GLY A 104 -2.40 -14.29 -9.30
CA GLY A 104 -2.52 -12.93 -9.80
C GLY A 104 -1.36 -12.01 -9.43
N MET A 105 -1.68 -10.83 -8.91
CA MET A 105 -0.74 -9.74 -8.75
C MET A 105 0.28 -9.98 -7.66
N GLN A 106 1.52 -9.75 -7.99
CA GLN A 106 2.62 -9.41 -7.08
C GLN A 106 3.44 -8.28 -7.72
N HIS A 107 4.06 -7.46 -6.95
CA HIS A 107 4.85 -6.34 -7.46
C HIS A 107 6.12 -6.11 -6.63
N GLU A 108 6.60 -7.17 -5.96
CA GLU A 108 7.76 -7.12 -5.06
C GLU A 108 9.05 -7.54 -5.76
N THR A 109 8.94 -8.24 -6.88
CA THR A 109 10.11 -8.73 -7.63
C THR A 109 9.77 -8.99 -9.09
N SER A 110 10.77 -8.87 -9.97
CA SER A 110 10.69 -9.33 -11.36
C SER A 110 10.77 -10.88 -11.48
N PHE A 111 11.07 -11.58 -10.37
CA PHE A 111 11.29 -13.02 -10.33
C PHE A 111 10.37 -13.68 -9.28
N PRO A 112 9.12 -14.04 -9.61
CA PRO A 112 8.15 -14.58 -8.64
C PRO A 112 8.64 -15.79 -7.83
N THR A 113 9.54 -16.61 -8.40
CA THR A 113 10.20 -17.72 -7.70
C THR A 113 11.01 -17.32 -6.48
N ARG A 114 11.32 -16.03 -6.31
CA ARG A 114 12.05 -15.49 -5.15
C ARG A 114 11.14 -15.09 -3.99
N LEU A 115 9.83 -15.21 -4.15
CA LEU A 115 8.86 -14.84 -3.11
C LEU A 115 8.64 -15.94 -2.06
N GLY A 116 9.04 -17.20 -2.36
CA GLY A 116 8.92 -18.32 -1.44
C GLY A 116 7.57 -19.03 -1.45
N PHE A 117 6.72 -18.77 -2.43
CA PHE A 117 5.50 -19.56 -2.64
C PHE A 117 5.83 -20.94 -3.20
N ASP A 118 5.14 -21.98 -2.72
CA ASP A 118 5.26 -23.36 -3.22
C ASP A 118 4.67 -23.47 -4.63
N GLU A 119 3.59 -22.73 -4.90
CA GLU A 119 3.02 -22.59 -6.22
C GLU A 119 2.54 -21.17 -6.51
N PHE A 120 2.59 -20.75 -7.77
CA PHE A 120 2.06 -19.45 -8.17
C PHE A 120 1.61 -19.43 -9.63
N ASP A 121 0.63 -18.58 -9.91
CA ASP A 121 0.21 -18.21 -11.26
C ASP A 121 0.00 -16.69 -11.34
N VAL A 122 0.97 -16.00 -11.96
CA VAL A 122 0.99 -14.56 -12.14
C VAL A 122 0.77 -14.15 -13.61
N SER A 123 0.21 -15.07 -14.42
CA SER A 123 0.01 -14.86 -15.86
C SER A 123 -1.06 -13.81 -16.17
N ASN A 124 -2.02 -13.64 -15.27
CA ASN A 124 -3.05 -12.62 -15.34
C ASN A 124 -3.44 -12.17 -13.92
N SER A 125 -3.56 -10.86 -13.70
CA SER A 125 -3.83 -10.27 -12.39
C SER A 125 -5.20 -9.61 -12.29
N TYR A 126 -6.02 -9.64 -13.33
CA TYR A 126 -7.39 -9.15 -13.24
C TYR A 126 -8.22 -10.07 -12.34
N CYS A 127 -9.08 -9.45 -11.54
CA CYS A 127 -9.79 -10.11 -10.45
C CYS A 127 -10.60 -11.34 -10.89
N GLU A 128 -11.21 -11.34 -12.09
CA GLU A 128 -12.00 -12.47 -12.58
C GLU A 128 -11.14 -13.72 -12.78
N TYR A 129 -9.94 -13.54 -13.37
CA TYR A 129 -9.00 -14.65 -13.55
C TYR A 129 -8.48 -15.16 -12.20
N VAL A 130 -8.11 -14.27 -11.31
CA VAL A 130 -7.58 -14.64 -10.00
C VAL A 130 -8.62 -15.39 -9.18
N VAL A 131 -9.86 -14.93 -9.21
CA VAL A 131 -10.98 -15.60 -8.52
C VAL A 131 -11.25 -16.99 -9.11
N GLU A 132 -11.27 -17.15 -10.43
CA GLU A 132 -11.44 -18.45 -11.07
C GLU A 132 -10.36 -19.44 -10.61
N ARG A 133 -9.09 -19.03 -10.61
CA ARG A 133 -7.96 -19.83 -10.13
C ARG A 133 -8.06 -20.17 -8.65
N ALA A 134 -8.32 -19.18 -7.81
CA ALA A 134 -8.41 -19.36 -6.37
C ALA A 134 -9.60 -20.24 -5.97
N ARG A 135 -10.76 -20.07 -6.59
CA ARG A 135 -11.94 -20.93 -6.34
C ARG A 135 -11.71 -22.37 -6.73
N SER A 136 -11.11 -22.61 -7.90
CA SER A 136 -10.74 -23.97 -8.33
C SER A 136 -9.78 -24.62 -7.34
N TRP A 137 -8.81 -23.86 -6.83
CA TRP A 137 -7.84 -24.34 -5.85
C TRP A 137 -8.49 -24.62 -4.48
N LEU A 138 -9.37 -23.73 -4.00
CA LEU A 138 -10.10 -23.89 -2.74
C LEU A 138 -11.14 -25.03 -2.75
N ALA A 139 -11.56 -25.50 -3.93
CA ALA A 139 -12.44 -26.65 -4.05
C ALA A 139 -11.73 -27.99 -3.74
N ASP A 140 -10.40 -28.06 -3.90
CA ASP A 140 -9.57 -29.23 -3.59
C ASP A 140 -8.23 -28.77 -2.99
N PRO A 141 -8.25 -28.18 -1.77
CA PRO A 141 -7.07 -27.60 -1.15
C PRO A 141 -6.12 -28.69 -0.61
N PRO A 142 -4.84 -28.39 -0.37
CA PRO A 142 -3.91 -29.32 0.26
C PRO A 142 -4.39 -29.78 1.65
N GLU A 143 -3.96 -30.96 2.08
CA GLU A 143 -4.22 -31.44 3.44
C GLU A 143 -3.52 -30.62 4.52
N ALA A 144 -2.37 -30.02 4.19
CA ALA A 144 -1.64 -29.10 5.06
C ALA A 144 -2.42 -27.79 5.24
N PRO A 145 -2.22 -27.06 6.34
CA PRO A 145 -2.69 -25.69 6.47
C PRO A 145 -2.10 -24.85 5.33
N PHE A 146 -2.82 -23.81 4.89
CA PHE A 146 -2.39 -23.06 3.72
C PHE A 146 -2.35 -21.56 3.94
N LEU A 147 -1.48 -20.91 3.15
CA LEU A 147 -1.55 -19.49 2.80
C LEU A 147 -1.96 -19.40 1.33
N LEU A 148 -3.16 -18.93 1.06
CA LEU A 148 -3.58 -18.55 -0.29
C LEU A 148 -3.55 -17.02 -0.41
N THR A 149 -2.71 -16.52 -1.33
CA THR A 149 -2.63 -15.09 -1.65
C THR A 149 -3.33 -14.84 -2.98
N ALA A 150 -4.36 -14.00 -2.98
CA ALA A 150 -5.08 -13.55 -4.16
C ALA A 150 -4.81 -12.06 -4.40
N GLY A 151 -3.97 -11.77 -5.38
CA GLY A 151 -3.58 -10.41 -5.73
C GLY A 151 -4.34 -9.89 -6.93
N PHE A 152 -5.10 -8.78 -6.77
CA PHE A 152 -5.84 -8.17 -7.85
C PHE A 152 -5.10 -6.98 -8.45
N PHE A 153 -5.17 -6.81 -9.76
CA PHE A 153 -4.71 -5.60 -10.45
C PHE A 153 -5.57 -4.40 -10.07
N GLU A 154 -6.86 -4.64 -9.84
CA GLU A 154 -7.79 -3.62 -9.38
C GLU A 154 -7.35 -3.08 -7.99
N THR A 155 -7.35 -1.80 -7.76
CA THR A 155 -7.95 -0.73 -8.58
C THR A 155 -6.90 0.16 -9.26
N HIS A 156 -5.86 -0.43 -9.84
CA HIS A 156 -4.83 0.32 -10.58
C HIS A 156 -5.37 0.83 -11.92
N ARG A 157 -4.96 2.03 -12.30
CA ARG A 157 -5.24 2.58 -13.65
C ARG A 157 -4.65 1.69 -14.76
N PRO A 158 -5.25 1.68 -15.97
CA PRO A 158 -6.43 2.41 -16.43
C PRO A 158 -7.76 1.71 -16.08
N TYR A 159 -8.89 2.42 -16.25
CA TYR A 159 -10.24 1.92 -16.00
C TYR A 159 -11.05 1.83 -17.32
N PRO A 160 -10.80 0.83 -18.19
CA PRO A 160 -11.49 0.72 -19.47
C PRO A 160 -12.97 0.33 -19.26
N HIS A 161 -13.87 1.03 -19.97
CA HIS A 161 -15.33 0.85 -19.85
C HIS A 161 -15.87 -0.48 -20.40
N ASP A 162 -15.09 -1.19 -21.16
CA ASP A 162 -15.43 -2.56 -21.59
C ASP A 162 -15.19 -3.61 -20.48
N ARG A 163 -14.58 -3.19 -19.37
CA ARG A 163 -14.31 -3.99 -18.18
C ARG A 163 -15.03 -3.49 -16.93
N TYR A 164 -15.10 -2.18 -16.75
CA TYR A 164 -15.65 -1.56 -15.56
C TYR A 164 -16.76 -0.59 -15.95
N ASP A 165 -17.99 -0.86 -15.51
CA ASP A 165 -19.10 0.07 -15.64
C ASP A 165 -18.88 1.23 -14.65
N PRO A 166 -18.73 2.49 -15.11
CA PRO A 166 -18.52 3.62 -14.24
C PRO A 166 -19.68 3.83 -13.25
N ALA A 167 -19.40 4.35 -12.07
CA ALA A 167 -20.44 4.92 -11.23
C ALA A 167 -21.09 6.15 -11.91
N ASP A 168 -22.18 6.68 -11.36
CA ASP A 168 -22.77 7.91 -11.88
C ASP A 168 -21.88 9.13 -11.52
N PRO A 169 -21.25 9.82 -12.50
CA PRO A 169 -20.41 10.98 -12.23
C PRO A 169 -21.10 12.11 -11.49
N ALA A 170 -22.43 12.21 -11.60
CA ALA A 170 -23.21 13.24 -10.90
C ALA A 170 -23.29 13.00 -9.38
N THR A 171 -23.07 11.77 -8.93
CA THR A 171 -23.22 11.38 -7.52
C THR A 171 -21.91 11.19 -6.77
N VAL A 172 -20.74 11.20 -7.48
CA VAL A 172 -19.44 11.00 -6.82
C VAL A 172 -19.08 12.20 -5.93
N ASN A 173 -18.59 11.91 -4.72
CA ASN A 173 -18.07 12.90 -3.81
C ASN A 173 -16.58 13.13 -4.10
N LEU A 174 -16.26 14.34 -4.56
CA LEU A 174 -14.89 14.71 -4.85
C LEU A 174 -14.10 15.00 -3.56
N PRO A 175 -12.86 14.50 -3.43
CA PRO A 175 -11.95 15.01 -2.42
C PRO A 175 -11.77 16.53 -2.54
N GLU A 176 -11.68 17.24 -1.42
CA GLU A 176 -11.58 18.70 -1.37
C GLU A 176 -10.41 19.29 -2.19
N PHE A 177 -9.36 18.51 -2.38
CA PHE A 177 -8.17 18.92 -3.14
C PHE A 177 -8.33 18.76 -4.66
N LEU A 178 -9.43 18.17 -5.14
CA LEU A 178 -9.72 18.04 -6.58
C LEU A 178 -10.74 19.10 -7.03
N PRO A 179 -10.51 19.77 -8.16
CA PRO A 179 -11.48 20.70 -8.71
C PRO A 179 -12.72 19.98 -9.24
N ASP A 180 -13.88 20.56 -8.99
CA ASP A 180 -15.16 20.03 -9.45
C ASP A 180 -15.38 20.35 -10.94
N THR A 181 -15.03 19.38 -11.79
CA THR A 181 -15.24 19.44 -13.24
C THR A 181 -15.74 18.09 -13.76
N ASP A 182 -16.49 18.10 -14.87
CA ASP A 182 -17.02 16.87 -15.47
C ASP A 182 -15.93 15.81 -15.75
N PRO A 183 -14.73 16.15 -16.31
CA PRO A 183 -13.68 15.15 -16.50
C PRO A 183 -13.14 14.55 -15.21
N VAL A 184 -13.04 15.33 -14.12
CA VAL A 184 -12.59 14.82 -12.80
C VAL A 184 -13.63 13.94 -12.15
N ARG A 185 -14.91 14.30 -12.27
CA ARG A 185 -16.03 13.46 -11.81
C ARG A 185 -16.07 12.13 -12.54
N GLN A 186 -15.86 12.14 -13.87
CA GLN A 186 -15.79 10.92 -14.67
C GLN A 186 -14.61 10.04 -14.26
N ASP A 187 -13.43 10.61 -14.04
CA ASP A 187 -12.24 9.89 -13.62
C ASP A 187 -12.47 9.17 -12.28
N LEU A 188 -13.18 9.81 -11.35
CA LEU A 188 -13.57 9.19 -10.08
C LEU A 188 -14.66 8.12 -10.26
N ALA A 189 -15.63 8.35 -11.11
CA ALA A 189 -16.68 7.39 -11.45
C ALA A 189 -16.11 6.10 -12.05
N ASP A 190 -15.10 6.23 -12.92
CA ASP A 190 -14.38 5.11 -13.52
C ASP A 190 -13.62 4.30 -12.45
N PHE A 191 -12.96 4.98 -11.53
CA PHE A 191 -12.31 4.36 -10.37
C PHE A 191 -13.32 3.58 -9.51
N TYR A 192 -14.48 4.15 -9.20
CA TYR A 192 -15.53 3.49 -8.43
C TYR A 192 -16.13 2.27 -9.14
N GLY A 193 -16.22 2.32 -10.48
CA GLY A 193 -16.60 1.16 -11.29
C GLY A 193 -15.64 -0.02 -11.11
N SER A 194 -14.34 0.25 -11.06
CA SER A 194 -13.33 -0.80 -10.83
C SER A 194 -13.42 -1.40 -9.42
N ILE A 195 -13.77 -0.59 -8.41
CA ILE A 195 -14.00 -1.06 -7.03
C ILE A 195 -15.17 -2.03 -6.98
N ALA A 196 -16.29 -1.69 -7.64
CA ALA A 196 -17.51 -2.52 -7.62
C ALA A 196 -17.24 -3.91 -8.21
N VAL A 197 -16.48 -4.00 -9.30
CA VAL A 197 -16.10 -5.30 -9.92
C VAL A 197 -15.19 -6.11 -9.01
N ALA A 198 -14.19 -5.48 -8.41
CA ALA A 198 -13.26 -6.16 -7.51
C ALA A 198 -13.93 -6.59 -6.18
N ASP A 199 -14.86 -5.79 -5.64
CA ASP A 199 -15.65 -6.15 -4.47
C ASP A 199 -16.50 -7.40 -4.71
N ALA A 200 -17.20 -7.46 -5.85
CA ALA A 200 -17.96 -8.65 -6.25
C ALA A 200 -17.07 -9.89 -6.39
N ALA A 201 -15.83 -9.72 -6.88
CA ALA A 201 -14.83 -10.77 -6.99
C ALA A 201 -14.40 -11.30 -5.61
N VAL A 202 -14.12 -10.42 -4.63
CA VAL A 202 -13.87 -10.84 -3.24
C VAL A 202 -15.05 -11.63 -2.69
N GLY A 203 -16.28 -11.18 -2.97
CA GLY A 203 -17.49 -11.87 -2.56
C GLY A 203 -17.50 -13.34 -2.99
N GLN A 204 -17.08 -13.64 -4.22
CA GLN A 204 -17.01 -15.02 -4.73
C GLN A 204 -15.98 -15.88 -3.98
N LEU A 205 -14.84 -15.32 -3.56
CA LEU A 205 -13.86 -16.03 -2.73
C LEU A 205 -14.44 -16.35 -1.34
N LEU A 206 -15.13 -15.39 -0.72
CA LEU A 206 -15.77 -15.58 0.58
C LEU A 206 -16.89 -16.62 0.52
N ASP A 207 -17.70 -16.61 -0.54
CA ASP A 207 -18.75 -17.60 -0.78
C ASP A 207 -18.12 -19.00 -0.94
N THR A 208 -17.01 -19.13 -1.67
CA THR A 208 -16.31 -20.40 -1.84
C THR A 208 -15.75 -20.94 -0.52
N LEU A 209 -15.17 -20.09 0.34
CA LEU A 209 -14.76 -20.52 1.68
C LEU A 209 -15.94 -21.06 2.50
N ALA A 210 -17.10 -20.40 2.43
CA ALA A 210 -18.31 -20.85 3.14
C ALA A 210 -18.86 -22.15 2.57
N GLU A 211 -18.94 -22.29 1.24
CA GLU A 211 -19.42 -23.49 0.54
C GLU A 211 -18.55 -24.73 0.83
N THR A 212 -17.25 -24.55 0.95
CA THR A 212 -16.28 -25.62 1.29
C THR A 212 -16.15 -25.86 2.78
N GLY A 213 -16.71 -24.99 3.64
CA GLY A 213 -16.57 -25.02 5.09
C GLY A 213 -15.18 -24.61 5.59
N LEU A 214 -14.33 -24.11 4.72
CA LEU A 214 -12.99 -23.62 5.06
C LEU A 214 -13.02 -22.31 5.88
N ASP A 215 -14.11 -21.54 5.81
CA ASP A 215 -14.31 -20.32 6.57
C ASP A 215 -14.24 -20.53 8.09
N ARG A 216 -14.45 -21.76 8.55
CA ARG A 216 -14.37 -22.16 9.96
C ARG A 216 -12.96 -22.16 10.51
N THR A 217 -11.95 -22.33 9.65
CA THR A 217 -10.53 -22.48 10.01
C THR A 217 -9.60 -21.57 9.22
N THR A 218 -10.13 -20.51 8.60
CA THR A 218 -9.37 -19.60 7.74
C THR A 218 -9.46 -18.17 8.25
N TRP A 219 -8.30 -17.59 8.55
CA TRP A 219 -8.16 -16.14 8.68
C TRP A 219 -8.29 -15.51 7.30
N VAL A 220 -9.21 -14.59 7.14
CA VAL A 220 -9.34 -13.79 5.92
C VAL A 220 -8.74 -12.43 6.16
N VAL A 221 -7.75 -12.05 5.38
CA VAL A 221 -7.09 -10.76 5.43
C VAL A 221 -7.34 -10.04 4.11
N PHE A 222 -8.01 -8.90 4.18
CA PHE A 222 -8.08 -7.95 3.08
C PHE A 222 -7.17 -6.76 3.39
N VAL A 223 -6.31 -6.38 2.45
CA VAL A 223 -5.40 -5.26 2.61
C VAL A 223 -5.13 -4.58 1.27
N THR A 224 -4.93 -3.25 1.31
CA THR A 224 -4.48 -2.46 0.15
C THR A 224 -3.04 -2.01 0.36
N ASP A 225 -2.35 -1.71 -0.73
CA ASP A 225 -0.93 -1.35 -0.65
C ASP A 225 -0.70 0.11 -0.24
N HIS A 226 -1.43 1.06 -0.78
CA HIS A 226 -1.35 2.49 -0.48
C HIS A 226 -2.60 3.24 -0.97
N GLY A 227 -2.59 4.57 -0.93
CA GLY A 227 -3.68 5.43 -1.37
C GLY A 227 -3.97 5.33 -2.87
N PRO A 228 -5.15 5.83 -3.33
CA PRO A 228 -5.59 5.71 -4.72
C PRO A 228 -4.70 6.48 -5.69
N ALA A 229 -4.73 6.09 -6.97
CA ALA A 229 -4.04 6.77 -8.06
C ALA A 229 -4.69 8.12 -8.39
N LEU A 230 -4.72 9.01 -7.40
CA LEU A 230 -5.22 10.38 -7.46
C LEU A 230 -4.12 11.37 -7.06
N PRO A 231 -4.18 12.62 -7.58
CA PRO A 231 -3.32 13.69 -7.07
C PRO A 231 -3.42 13.81 -5.55
N ARG A 232 -2.34 14.16 -4.89
CA ARG A 232 -2.25 14.32 -3.43
C ARG A 232 -2.52 13.04 -2.60
N ALA A 233 -2.66 11.89 -3.26
CA ALA A 233 -2.77 10.57 -2.65
C ALA A 233 -1.53 9.72 -2.98
N LYS A 234 -1.59 8.77 -3.91
CA LYS A 234 -0.43 7.96 -4.34
C LYS A 234 0.81 8.82 -4.56
N SER A 235 1.97 8.34 -4.13
CA SER A 235 3.26 9.05 -4.24
C SER A 235 3.44 10.25 -3.30
N THR A 236 2.49 10.50 -2.36
CA THR A 236 2.62 11.53 -1.30
C THR A 236 2.56 10.90 0.08
N LEU A 237 3.11 11.58 1.11
CA LEU A 237 3.11 11.07 2.47
C LEU A 237 1.94 11.60 3.32
N TYR A 238 0.96 12.24 2.70
CA TYR A 238 -0.30 12.60 3.34
C TYR A 238 -1.14 11.36 3.68
N GLY A 239 -2.08 11.50 4.59
CA GLY A 239 -2.99 10.42 4.99
C GLY A 239 -3.76 9.81 3.82
N ALA A 240 -4.09 10.60 2.79
CA ALA A 240 -4.70 10.09 1.56
C ALA A 240 -3.77 9.14 0.76
N GLY A 241 -2.45 9.34 0.84
CA GLY A 241 -1.44 8.50 0.17
C GLY A 241 -1.01 7.29 1.00
N THR A 242 -1.00 7.42 2.33
CA THR A 242 -0.49 6.39 3.24
C THR A 242 -1.57 5.54 3.88
N GLY A 243 -2.79 6.06 4.04
CA GLY A 243 -3.91 5.33 4.62
C GLY A 243 -4.32 4.14 3.75
N ILE A 244 -4.42 2.96 4.35
CA ILE A 244 -4.80 1.72 3.67
C ILE A 244 -6.06 1.11 4.29
N ALA A 245 -6.89 0.50 3.44
CA ALA A 245 -7.96 -0.35 3.92
C ALA A 245 -7.38 -1.67 4.40
N MET A 246 -7.79 -2.10 5.58
CA MET A 246 -7.41 -3.37 6.16
C MET A 246 -8.54 -3.95 6.99
N ILE A 247 -8.89 -5.20 6.69
CA ILE A 247 -9.93 -5.97 7.39
C ILE A 247 -9.38 -7.35 7.68
N ILE A 248 -9.49 -7.81 8.92
CA ILE A 248 -9.13 -9.18 9.30
C ILE A 248 -10.37 -9.87 9.85
N ARG A 249 -10.86 -10.90 9.16
CA ARG A 249 -11.91 -11.77 9.68
C ARG A 249 -11.29 -13.02 10.28
N PRO A 250 -11.53 -13.29 11.57
CA PRO A 250 -11.09 -14.53 12.21
C PRO A 250 -11.80 -15.76 11.61
N PRO A 251 -11.22 -16.98 11.79
CA PRO A 251 -11.94 -18.21 11.55
C PRO A 251 -13.28 -18.23 12.31
N ARG A 252 -14.35 -18.73 11.70
CA ARG A 252 -15.67 -18.79 12.39
C ARG A 252 -15.68 -19.64 13.66
N ASP A 253 -14.74 -20.57 13.76
CA ASP A 253 -14.56 -21.37 14.99
C ASP A 253 -13.78 -20.62 16.09
N ALA A 254 -13.15 -19.48 15.76
CA ALA A 254 -12.44 -18.67 16.74
C ALA A 254 -13.42 -17.79 17.55
N ALA A 255 -13.21 -17.69 18.85
CA ALA A 255 -14.04 -16.87 19.74
C ALA A 255 -13.59 -15.38 19.73
N VAL A 256 -13.45 -14.77 18.55
CA VAL A 256 -13.06 -13.39 18.37
C VAL A 256 -14.24 -12.59 17.83
N ALA A 257 -14.68 -11.58 18.55
CA ALA A 257 -15.82 -10.76 18.17
C ALA A 257 -15.44 -9.70 17.11
N PRO A 258 -16.34 -9.42 16.15
CA PRO A 258 -16.16 -8.30 15.22
C PRO A 258 -16.05 -6.97 15.96
N ARG A 259 -15.21 -6.05 15.46
CA ARG A 259 -15.03 -4.72 16.04
C ARG A 259 -14.30 -3.76 15.12
N VAL A 260 -14.38 -2.49 15.46
CA VAL A 260 -13.48 -1.47 14.92
C VAL A 260 -12.19 -1.47 15.76
N TYR A 261 -11.06 -1.47 15.09
CA TYR A 261 -9.72 -1.33 15.66
C TYR A 261 -9.12 -0.01 15.19
N ASP A 262 -9.08 0.96 16.08
CA ASP A 262 -8.68 2.33 15.81
C ASP A 262 -7.27 2.69 16.26
N GLU A 263 -6.47 1.69 16.70
CA GLU A 263 -5.05 1.88 17.00
C GLU A 263 -4.23 2.12 15.74
N LEU A 264 -3.14 2.89 15.88
CA LEU A 264 -2.16 3.04 14.80
C LEU A 264 -1.60 1.68 14.40
N PHE A 265 -1.66 1.37 13.10
CA PHE A 265 -1.12 0.15 12.52
C PHE A 265 -0.23 0.51 11.31
N SER A 266 0.98 -0.03 11.27
CA SER A 266 1.91 0.14 10.14
C SER A 266 1.94 -1.09 9.26
N GLY A 267 2.13 -0.94 7.94
CA GLY A 267 2.26 -2.08 7.04
C GLY A 267 3.30 -3.12 7.46
N VAL A 268 4.35 -2.72 8.19
CA VAL A 268 5.33 -3.68 8.74
C VAL A 268 4.77 -4.58 9.85
N ASP A 269 3.63 -4.22 10.45
CA ASP A 269 3.02 -4.95 11.56
C ASP A 269 2.19 -6.15 11.09
N LEU A 270 1.82 -6.20 9.81
CA LEU A 270 1.02 -7.30 9.26
C LEU A 270 1.70 -8.65 9.43
N LEU A 271 2.96 -8.76 9.02
CA LEU A 271 3.70 -10.02 9.12
C LEU A 271 3.77 -10.54 10.57
N PRO A 272 4.33 -9.81 11.57
CA PRO A 272 4.42 -10.32 12.93
C PRO A 272 3.05 -10.58 13.55
N THR A 273 2.03 -9.80 13.19
CA THR A 273 0.66 -10.03 13.67
C THR A 273 0.11 -11.36 13.15
N LEU A 274 0.26 -11.66 11.85
CA LEU A 274 -0.17 -12.94 11.29
C LEU A 274 0.61 -14.13 11.86
N LEU A 275 1.93 -14.00 12.01
CA LEU A 275 2.75 -15.07 12.57
C LEU A 275 2.32 -15.41 14.01
N ASP A 276 2.07 -14.40 14.84
CA ASP A 276 1.60 -14.63 16.21
C ASP A 276 0.19 -15.23 16.24
N LEU A 277 -0.74 -14.79 15.36
CA LEU A 277 -2.07 -15.39 15.24
C LEU A 277 -2.01 -16.87 14.85
N LEU A 278 -1.00 -17.26 14.06
CA LEU A 278 -0.77 -18.63 13.62
C LEU A 278 0.13 -19.44 14.58
N GLY A 279 0.69 -18.82 15.61
CA GLY A 279 1.62 -19.45 16.55
C GLY A 279 2.97 -19.79 15.93
N VAL A 280 3.43 -19.00 14.96
CA VAL A 280 4.70 -19.16 14.24
C VAL A 280 5.70 -18.13 14.74
N GLU A 281 6.91 -18.56 15.09
CA GLU A 281 8.00 -17.65 15.48
C GLU A 281 8.55 -16.93 14.24
N GLY A 282 8.61 -15.60 14.32
CA GLY A 282 9.15 -14.77 13.26
C GLY A 282 10.67 -14.59 13.31
N PRO A 283 11.32 -14.22 12.20
CA PRO A 283 12.73 -13.81 12.18
C PRO A 283 13.00 -12.62 13.12
N ALA A 284 14.20 -12.62 13.74
CA ALA A 284 14.60 -11.54 14.65
C ALA A 284 14.75 -10.16 13.98
N GLU A 285 14.87 -10.13 12.67
CA GLU A 285 15.04 -8.92 11.87
C GLU A 285 13.73 -8.19 11.54
N ILE A 286 12.59 -8.71 11.98
CA ILE A 286 11.29 -8.03 11.84
C ILE A 286 11.32 -6.72 12.62
N GLU A 287 10.92 -5.63 11.97
CA GLU A 287 10.84 -4.28 12.54
C GLU A 287 9.39 -3.91 12.94
N GLY A 288 8.43 -4.70 12.46
CA GLY A 288 7.02 -4.59 12.82
C GLY A 288 6.75 -5.07 14.25
N LEU A 289 5.63 -4.62 14.79
CA LEU A 289 5.10 -5.02 16.10
C LEU A 289 3.83 -5.85 15.90
N SER A 290 3.69 -6.92 16.68
CA SER A 290 2.49 -7.74 16.63
C SER A 290 1.33 -7.09 17.38
N HIS A 291 0.18 -7.01 16.73
CA HIS A 291 -1.10 -6.60 17.32
C HIS A 291 -1.98 -7.80 17.69
N ALA A 292 -1.51 -9.04 17.48
CA ALA A 292 -2.30 -10.25 17.65
C ALA A 292 -3.01 -10.32 19.01
N ARG A 293 -2.31 -9.99 20.08
CA ARG A 293 -2.87 -9.97 21.43
C ARG A 293 -4.05 -9.01 21.55
N HIS A 294 -3.93 -7.79 21.00
CA HIS A 294 -4.99 -6.80 20.98
C HIS A 294 -6.17 -7.22 20.11
N LEU A 295 -5.95 -8.08 19.11
CA LEU A 295 -6.99 -8.55 18.21
C LEU A 295 -7.78 -9.73 18.78
N ILE A 296 -7.19 -10.64 19.53
CA ILE A 296 -7.85 -11.86 20.01
C ILE A 296 -8.35 -11.77 21.46
N GLU A 297 -7.74 -10.92 22.30
CA GLU A 297 -8.18 -10.76 23.68
C GLU A 297 -9.41 -9.83 23.74
N ASN A 298 -10.43 -10.25 24.49
CA ASN A 298 -11.61 -9.41 24.75
C ASN A 298 -11.38 -8.38 25.87
N ALA A 299 -10.13 -8.19 26.29
CA ALA A 299 -9.75 -7.22 27.31
C ALA A 299 -9.53 -5.85 26.68
N THR A 300 -9.89 -4.79 27.40
CA THR A 300 -9.52 -3.42 27.03
C THR A 300 -8.04 -3.25 27.33
N HIS A 301 -7.22 -3.12 26.30
CA HIS A 301 -5.82 -2.76 26.43
C HIS A 301 -5.72 -1.25 26.64
N THR A 302 -4.97 -0.81 27.65
CA THR A 302 -4.79 0.60 27.99
C THR A 302 -3.60 1.24 27.26
N ASP A 303 -2.63 0.41 26.89
CA ASP A 303 -1.41 0.86 26.24
C ASP A 303 -1.47 0.53 24.75
N PRO A 304 -1.28 1.50 23.85
CA PRO A 304 -1.26 1.26 22.42
C PRO A 304 -0.02 0.44 22.04
N VAL A 305 -0.16 -0.41 21.00
CA VAL A 305 0.99 -1.14 20.44
C VAL A 305 2.00 -0.17 19.82
N ARG A 306 1.50 0.89 19.19
CA ARG A 306 2.30 1.96 18.57
C ARG A 306 1.82 3.35 19.00
N THR A 307 2.76 4.25 19.17
CA THR A 307 2.48 5.69 19.33
C THR A 307 2.71 6.48 18.05
N ALA A 308 3.41 5.90 17.08
CA ALA A 308 3.67 6.52 15.78
C ALA A 308 3.87 5.48 14.68
N VAL A 309 3.56 5.88 13.45
CA VAL A 309 3.91 5.18 12.21
C VAL A 309 4.86 6.03 11.38
N TYR A 310 5.72 5.36 10.61
CA TYR A 310 6.74 6.00 9.78
C TYR A 310 6.55 5.60 8.32
N THR A 311 6.64 6.58 7.43
CA THR A 311 6.47 6.40 6.00
C THR A 311 7.64 6.98 5.23
N THR A 312 8.08 6.30 4.19
CA THR A 312 9.19 6.72 3.34
C THR A 312 8.80 6.74 1.88
N LYS A 313 9.34 7.71 1.14
CA LYS A 313 9.45 7.66 -0.31
C LYS A 313 10.90 7.95 -0.66
N THR A 314 11.49 7.19 -1.56
CA THR A 314 12.83 7.47 -2.08
C THR A 314 12.82 7.53 -3.59
N TYR A 315 12.21 6.53 -4.23
CA TYR A 315 11.99 6.47 -5.66
C TYR A 315 10.55 6.09 -5.97
N HIS A 316 9.96 6.79 -6.94
CA HIS A 316 8.82 6.31 -7.70
C HIS A 316 9.21 6.41 -9.17
N ASP A 317 8.74 7.43 -9.86
CA ASP A 317 9.13 7.77 -11.22
C ASP A 317 10.37 8.66 -11.27
N SER A 318 10.73 9.23 -10.14
CA SER A 318 11.88 10.09 -9.96
C SER A 318 12.50 9.86 -8.57
N PHE A 319 13.74 10.33 -8.39
CA PHE A 319 14.34 10.43 -7.06
C PHE A 319 13.68 11.57 -6.30
N ASP A 320 12.89 11.24 -5.30
CA ASP A 320 12.14 12.19 -4.47
C ASP A 320 12.11 11.71 -3.02
N PRO A 321 13.22 11.88 -2.28
CA PRO A 321 13.31 11.40 -0.91
C PRO A 321 12.48 12.25 0.03
N ILE A 322 11.50 11.62 0.68
CA ILE A 322 10.61 12.19 1.67
C ILE A 322 10.51 11.23 2.85
N ARG A 323 10.42 11.74 4.05
CA ARG A 323 10.19 10.95 5.28
C ARG A 323 9.09 11.58 6.08
N ALA A 324 8.27 10.75 6.72
CA ALA A 324 7.20 11.21 7.58
C ALA A 324 7.08 10.37 8.84
N ILE A 325 6.62 11.04 9.90
CA ILE A 325 6.11 10.45 11.11
C ILE A 325 4.67 10.91 11.32
N ARG A 326 3.80 9.98 11.68
CA ARG A 326 2.41 10.24 12.00
C ARG A 326 2.08 9.65 13.37
N THR A 327 1.50 10.47 14.23
CA THR A 327 0.88 10.09 15.50
C THR A 327 -0.64 10.15 15.36
N LYS A 328 -1.39 9.92 16.43
CA LYS A 328 -2.84 10.16 16.45
C LYS A 328 -3.21 11.63 16.27
N GLU A 329 -2.33 12.54 16.64
CA GLU A 329 -2.59 13.97 16.73
C GLU A 329 -1.98 14.76 15.58
N TYR A 330 -0.77 14.36 15.13
CA TYR A 330 0.02 15.15 14.19
C TYR A 330 0.62 14.29 13.08
N SER A 331 0.78 14.91 11.90
CA SER A 331 1.58 14.40 10.79
C SER A 331 2.73 15.39 10.53
N TYR A 332 3.97 14.89 10.51
CA TYR A 332 5.17 15.69 10.23
C TYR A 332 5.94 15.08 9.06
N ILE A 333 6.27 15.91 8.07
CA ILE A 333 6.90 15.48 6.81
C ILE A 333 8.18 16.29 6.60
N GLU A 334 9.27 15.60 6.23
CA GLU A 334 10.53 16.19 5.78
C GLU A 334 10.77 15.88 4.30
N ASN A 335 10.97 16.92 3.50
CA ASN A 335 11.22 16.88 2.07
C ASN A 335 12.70 17.17 1.79
N TYR A 336 13.45 16.21 1.24
CA TYR A 336 14.90 16.31 1.09
C TYR A 336 15.35 16.69 -0.33
N ALA A 337 14.41 16.87 -1.25
CA ALA A 337 14.68 17.33 -2.62
C ALA A 337 13.82 18.54 -2.98
N ALA A 338 14.41 19.47 -3.73
CA ALA A 338 13.66 20.56 -4.33
C ALA A 338 12.75 20.01 -5.43
N ARG A 339 11.47 19.86 -5.14
CA ARG A 339 10.44 19.32 -6.00
C ARG A 339 9.19 20.20 -6.00
N PRO A 340 8.29 20.08 -6.98
CA PRO A 340 6.98 20.70 -6.89
C PRO A 340 6.18 20.15 -5.72
N MET A 341 5.14 20.88 -5.30
CA MET A 341 4.23 20.47 -4.23
C MET A 341 3.67 19.05 -4.51
N LEU A 342 3.29 18.79 -5.76
CA LEU A 342 2.90 17.45 -6.22
C LEU A 342 3.84 17.01 -7.36
N ASP A 343 4.68 16.03 -7.09
CA ASP A 343 5.45 15.31 -8.11
C ASP A 343 4.61 14.09 -8.52
N LEU A 344 3.75 14.30 -9.53
CA LEU A 344 2.77 13.31 -9.95
C LEU A 344 3.44 12.16 -10.71
N PRO A 345 3.17 10.90 -10.31
CA PRO A 345 3.54 9.74 -11.12
C PRO A 345 2.81 9.80 -12.48
N TRP A 346 3.43 9.18 -13.48
CA TRP A 346 2.97 9.28 -14.87
C TRP A 346 1.55 8.74 -15.09
N ASP A 347 1.13 7.72 -14.35
CA ASP A 347 -0.22 7.17 -14.41
C ASP A 347 -1.30 8.15 -13.91
N ILE A 348 -0.92 9.05 -12.99
CA ILE A 348 -1.78 10.13 -12.49
C ILE A 348 -1.66 11.35 -13.38
N ALA A 349 -0.45 11.73 -13.79
CA ALA A 349 -0.21 12.96 -14.57
C ALA A 349 -1.01 13.01 -15.88
N ASP A 350 -1.22 11.86 -16.51
CA ASP A 350 -2.00 11.72 -17.76
C ASP A 350 -3.51 11.53 -17.52
N SER A 351 -3.98 11.45 -16.25
CA SER A 351 -5.40 11.37 -15.93
C SER A 351 -6.10 12.74 -15.98
N ALA A 352 -7.43 12.74 -15.98
CA ALA A 352 -8.19 13.98 -15.90
C ALA A 352 -7.95 14.71 -14.57
N ALA A 353 -7.89 13.97 -13.47
CA ALA A 353 -7.59 14.50 -12.14
C ALA A 353 -6.18 15.09 -12.06
N GLY A 354 -5.17 14.42 -12.66
CA GLY A 354 -3.79 14.90 -12.70
C GLY A 354 -3.63 16.20 -13.48
N ARG A 355 -4.26 16.32 -14.64
CA ARG A 355 -4.24 17.56 -15.43
C ARG A 355 -4.95 18.73 -14.73
N ALA A 356 -5.96 18.43 -13.93
CA ALA A 356 -6.74 19.46 -13.25
C ALA A 356 -5.98 20.17 -12.12
N VAL A 357 -4.91 19.56 -11.57
CA VAL A 357 -4.09 20.13 -10.47
C VAL A 357 -2.75 20.72 -10.93
N GLU A 358 -2.61 21.02 -12.22
CA GLU A 358 -1.38 21.60 -12.79
C GLU A 358 -0.78 22.78 -11.99
N PRO A 359 -1.55 23.72 -11.40
CA PRO A 359 -0.98 24.79 -10.58
C PRO A 359 -0.19 24.28 -9.38
N LEU A 360 -0.59 23.17 -8.75
CA LEU A 360 0.12 22.57 -7.61
C LEU A 360 1.41 21.86 -8.06
N VAL A 361 1.45 21.34 -9.27
CA VAL A 361 2.65 20.76 -9.89
C VAL A 361 3.74 21.82 -10.12
N GLN A 362 3.37 23.09 -10.23
CA GLN A 362 4.32 24.20 -10.44
C GLN A 362 4.70 24.92 -9.13
N THR A 363 3.98 24.67 -8.05
CA THR A 363 4.25 25.31 -6.75
C THR A 363 5.41 24.60 -6.06
N PRO A 364 6.46 25.31 -5.57
CA PRO A 364 7.53 24.69 -4.80
C PRO A 364 7.02 24.04 -3.51
N ARG A 365 7.52 22.84 -3.21
CA ARG A 365 7.22 22.14 -1.97
C ARG A 365 8.08 22.67 -0.83
N PRO A 366 7.52 22.86 0.38
CA PRO A 366 8.30 23.29 1.55
C PRO A 366 9.26 22.16 2.01
N GLU A 367 10.32 22.51 2.72
CA GLU A 367 11.26 21.54 3.29
C GLU A 367 10.63 20.73 4.43
N ARG A 368 9.73 21.37 5.22
CA ARG A 368 9.05 20.75 6.36
C ARG A 368 7.56 21.07 6.33
N GLU A 369 6.78 20.09 6.73
CA GLU A 369 5.33 20.22 6.84
C GLU A 369 4.87 19.63 8.17
N LEU A 370 3.91 20.29 8.83
CA LEU A 370 3.27 19.83 10.07
C LEU A 370 1.77 20.08 9.99
N TYR A 371 0.99 19.04 10.31
CA TYR A 371 -0.47 19.08 10.27
C TYR A 371 -1.06 18.61 11.59
N ASP A 372 -2.08 19.34 12.09
CA ASP A 372 -2.93 18.92 13.22
C ASP A 372 -4.08 18.10 12.67
N LEU A 373 -4.06 16.79 12.90
CA LEU A 373 -4.99 15.85 12.29
C LEU A 373 -6.42 15.94 12.84
N ALA A 374 -6.59 16.50 14.04
CA ALA A 374 -7.92 16.72 14.60
C ALA A 374 -8.59 17.97 13.98
N ALA A 375 -7.81 19.02 13.71
CA ALA A 375 -8.30 20.26 13.13
C ALA A 375 -8.31 20.24 11.60
N ASP A 376 -7.39 19.50 10.99
CA ASP A 376 -7.16 19.43 9.54
C ASP A 376 -6.89 17.96 9.10
N PRO A 377 -7.90 17.10 9.10
CA PRO A 377 -7.75 15.68 8.72
C PRO A 377 -7.32 15.49 7.26
N THR A 378 -7.46 16.50 6.42
CA THR A 378 -7.05 16.50 5.01
C THR A 378 -5.62 16.99 4.79
N GLU A 379 -4.93 17.42 5.84
CA GLU A 379 -3.53 17.89 5.81
C GLU A 379 -3.31 19.03 4.80
N SER A 380 -4.26 19.97 4.75
CA SER A 380 -4.29 21.10 3.79
C SER A 380 -3.57 22.35 4.28
N HIS A 381 -3.37 22.47 5.58
CA HIS A 381 -2.86 23.68 6.23
C HIS A 381 -1.56 23.38 6.99
N ASN A 382 -0.43 23.54 6.31
CA ASN A 382 0.88 23.37 6.94
C ASN A 382 1.10 24.42 8.06
N LEU A 383 1.19 23.99 9.31
CA LEU A 383 1.39 24.84 10.49
C LEU A 383 2.76 25.52 10.52
N LEU A 384 3.75 24.99 9.80
CA LEU A 384 5.10 25.56 9.66
C LEU A 384 5.22 26.53 8.48
N ALA A 385 4.16 26.72 7.69
CA ALA A 385 4.17 27.72 6.64
C ALA A 385 4.20 29.14 7.24
N SER A 386 4.78 30.09 6.50
CA SER A 386 4.85 31.49 6.91
C SER A 386 3.48 32.03 7.30
N GLN A 387 3.34 32.42 8.55
CA GLN A 387 2.12 32.97 9.13
C GLN A 387 2.29 34.50 9.36
N PRO A 388 1.19 35.28 9.43
CA PRO A 388 1.25 36.67 9.86
C PRO A 388 1.82 36.84 11.26
N ALA A 389 2.49 37.93 11.51
CA ALA A 389 3.24 38.21 12.78
C ALA A 389 2.34 38.20 14.04
N ASP A 390 1.04 38.39 13.91
CA ASP A 390 0.06 38.35 15.02
C ASP A 390 -0.19 36.92 15.54
N LYS A 391 0.37 35.89 14.89
CA LYS A 391 0.27 34.46 15.28
C LYS A 391 1.57 33.86 15.85
N ALA A 392 2.44 34.69 16.41
CA ALA A 392 3.78 34.25 16.90
C ALA A 392 3.71 33.09 17.90
N GLU A 393 2.79 33.11 18.88
CA GLU A 393 2.61 32.00 19.85
C GLU A 393 2.21 30.68 19.18
N ALA A 394 1.36 30.72 18.15
CA ALA A 394 0.97 29.54 17.40
C ALA A 394 2.14 28.98 16.59
N ILE A 395 2.99 29.84 16.03
CA ILE A 395 4.20 29.45 15.31
C ILE A 395 5.18 28.78 16.26
N ASP A 396 5.47 29.39 17.44
CA ASP A 396 6.38 28.83 18.43
C ASP A 396 5.91 27.44 18.91
N LYS A 397 4.61 27.27 19.11
CA LYS A 397 4.02 25.96 19.45
C LYS A 397 4.21 24.96 18.31
N ALA A 398 3.93 25.33 17.07
CA ALA A 398 4.08 24.44 15.92
C ALA A 398 5.55 24.02 15.70
N GLU A 399 6.51 24.96 15.86
CA GLU A 399 7.94 24.66 15.76
C GLU A 399 8.41 23.73 16.89
N ALA A 400 7.89 23.87 18.11
CA ALA A 400 8.20 22.97 19.21
C ALA A 400 7.71 21.54 18.91
N ILE A 401 6.44 21.37 18.49
CA ILE A 401 5.87 20.08 18.09
C ILE A 401 6.65 19.47 16.92
N GLY A 402 6.91 20.27 15.88
CA GLY A 402 7.68 19.83 14.71
C GLY A 402 9.08 19.35 15.08
N SER A 403 9.74 20.03 16.04
CA SER A 403 11.08 19.66 16.54
C SER A 403 11.05 18.31 17.28
N ASP A 404 10.06 18.08 18.14
CA ASP A 404 9.91 16.81 18.86
C ASP A 404 9.67 15.66 17.88
N LEU A 405 8.79 15.83 16.89
CA LEU A 405 8.52 14.83 15.86
C LEU A 405 9.75 14.58 14.95
N ALA A 406 10.49 15.61 14.62
CA ALA A 406 11.75 15.48 13.87
C ALA A 406 12.80 14.66 14.63
N LEU A 407 12.90 14.82 15.97
CA LEU A 407 13.77 14.00 16.80
C LEU A 407 13.34 12.54 16.79
N MET A 408 12.05 12.25 16.92
CA MET A 408 11.51 10.89 16.83
C MET A 408 11.76 10.26 15.44
N LEU A 409 11.54 11.02 14.37
CA LEU A 409 11.78 10.58 12.99
C LEU A 409 13.28 10.28 12.79
N ASN A 410 14.17 11.13 13.26
CA ASN A 410 15.60 10.90 13.15
C ASN A 410 16.09 9.68 13.97
N ASP A 411 15.57 9.47 15.18
CA ASP A 411 15.86 8.27 15.99
C ASP A 411 15.43 7.00 15.25
N TRP A 412 14.22 6.99 14.68
CA TRP A 412 13.74 5.86 13.87
C TRP A 412 14.63 5.63 12.64
N ARG A 413 15.03 6.69 11.92
CA ARG A 413 15.94 6.58 10.77
C ARG A 413 17.29 5.97 11.16
N GLN A 414 17.84 6.38 12.30
CA GLN A 414 19.09 5.79 12.82
C GLN A 414 18.92 4.30 13.15
N LYS A 415 17.82 3.92 13.81
CA LYS A 415 17.53 2.54 14.20
C LYS A 415 17.33 1.61 13.00
N THR A 416 16.72 2.11 11.93
CA THR A 416 16.44 1.33 10.71
C THR A 416 17.55 1.46 9.65
N GLY A 417 18.62 2.22 9.94
CA GLY A 417 19.70 2.45 8.98
C GLY A 417 19.26 3.23 7.74
N ASP A 418 18.25 4.11 7.87
CA ASP A 418 17.75 4.91 6.77
C ASP A 418 18.72 6.05 6.45
N VAL A 419 19.44 5.91 5.35
CA VAL A 419 20.34 6.92 4.83
C VAL A 419 19.70 7.56 3.60
N ILE A 420 19.57 8.90 3.64
CA ILE A 420 19.22 9.67 2.43
C ILE A 420 20.53 10.10 1.78
N PRO A 421 20.88 9.54 0.63
CA PRO A 421 22.12 9.90 -0.02
C PRO A 421 22.04 11.33 -0.54
N SER A 422 22.87 12.22 -0.03
CA SER A 422 22.98 13.61 -0.52
C SER A 422 23.50 13.70 -1.95
N ASP A 423 24.20 12.67 -2.41
CA ASP A 423 24.88 12.52 -3.70
C ASP A 423 24.31 11.38 -4.55
N PHE A 424 23.16 10.83 -4.17
CA PHE A 424 22.57 9.66 -4.84
C PHE A 424 22.33 9.91 -6.34
N ALA A 425 22.03 11.16 -6.73
CA ALA A 425 21.93 11.55 -8.14
C ALA A 425 23.22 11.36 -8.93
N GLY A 426 24.40 11.31 -8.26
CA GLY A 426 25.70 11.06 -8.85
C GLY A 426 26.13 9.59 -8.85
N THR A 427 25.35 8.68 -8.24
CA THR A 427 25.72 7.26 -8.20
C THR A 427 25.41 6.57 -9.54
N ARG A 428 26.21 5.55 -9.89
CA ARG A 428 25.96 4.71 -11.09
C ARG A 428 24.57 4.06 -11.06
N ILE A 429 24.06 3.75 -9.87
CA ILE A 429 22.73 3.15 -9.66
C ILE A 429 21.64 4.15 -10.03
N ALA A 430 21.72 5.41 -9.55
CA ALA A 430 20.75 6.44 -9.88
C ALA A 430 20.74 6.80 -11.37
N ALA A 431 21.92 6.94 -11.99
CA ALA A 431 22.04 7.23 -13.42
C ALA A 431 21.43 6.11 -14.26
N ARG A 432 21.77 4.87 -13.96
CA ARG A 432 21.27 3.67 -14.67
C ARG A 432 19.76 3.50 -14.46
N TYR A 433 19.27 3.75 -13.24
CA TYR A 433 17.88 3.70 -12.89
C TYR A 433 17.06 4.76 -13.63
N THR A 434 17.54 6.00 -13.67
CA THR A 434 16.92 7.09 -14.42
C THR A 434 16.85 6.79 -15.92
N GLU A 435 17.91 6.22 -16.50
CA GLU A 435 17.90 5.81 -17.91
C GLU A 435 16.87 4.71 -18.18
N THR A 436 16.84 3.66 -17.33
CA THR A 436 15.86 2.57 -17.46
C THR A 436 14.44 3.06 -17.28
N TYR A 437 14.22 3.92 -16.30
CA TYR A 437 12.92 4.52 -16.04
C TYR A 437 12.43 5.37 -17.20
N LEU A 438 13.26 6.28 -17.72
CA LEU A 438 12.92 7.12 -18.86
C LEU A 438 12.59 6.27 -20.09
N LEU A 439 13.32 5.16 -20.29
CA LEU A 439 13.06 4.21 -21.37
C LEU A 439 11.70 3.55 -21.24
N VAL A 440 11.37 3.00 -20.06
CA VAL A 440 10.08 2.34 -19.80
C VAL A 440 8.94 3.35 -19.93
N ARG A 441 9.06 4.50 -19.29
CA ARG A 441 8.09 5.58 -19.37
C ARG A 441 7.79 5.99 -20.83
N ASP A 442 8.84 6.21 -21.63
CA ASP A 442 8.70 6.65 -23.01
C ASP A 442 8.08 5.57 -23.91
N LEU A 443 8.20 4.29 -23.54
CA LEU A 443 7.57 3.16 -24.26
C LEU A 443 6.10 2.93 -23.88
N GLU A 444 5.71 3.24 -22.67
CA GLU A 444 4.35 2.94 -22.17
C GLU A 444 3.33 4.02 -22.50
N ILE A 445 3.74 5.26 -22.68
CA ILE A 445 2.84 6.35 -23.04
C ILE A 445 2.86 6.57 -24.56
N PRO A 446 1.72 6.47 -25.28
CA PRO A 446 1.69 6.58 -26.75
C PRO A 446 2.32 7.87 -27.31
N SER A 447 2.12 9.00 -26.66
CA SER A 447 2.75 10.29 -27.03
C SER A 447 4.27 10.31 -26.85
N ARG A 448 4.78 9.47 -25.94
CA ARG A 448 6.21 9.33 -25.67
C ARG A 448 6.85 8.21 -26.46
N ARG A 449 6.06 7.24 -26.98
CA ARG A 449 6.53 6.21 -27.92
C ARG A 449 7.05 6.81 -29.21
N ALA A 450 6.38 7.84 -29.73
CA ALA A 450 6.85 8.57 -30.91
C ALA A 450 8.23 9.21 -30.66
N ASN A 451 8.42 9.86 -29.52
CA ASN A 451 9.69 10.46 -29.12
C ASN A 451 10.81 9.41 -28.86
N ALA A 452 10.45 8.24 -28.38
CA ALA A 452 11.38 7.13 -28.19
C ALA A 452 11.83 6.54 -29.53
N ALA A 453 10.92 6.44 -30.50
CA ALA A 453 11.24 6.02 -31.86
C ALA A 453 12.22 6.98 -32.55
N GLU A 454 12.00 8.29 -32.42
CA GLU A 454 12.91 9.33 -32.96
C GLU A 454 14.31 9.27 -32.34
N ARG A 455 14.44 8.77 -31.11
CA ARG A 455 15.71 8.59 -30.39
C ARG A 455 16.35 7.20 -30.59
N GLY A 456 15.76 6.33 -31.41
CA GLY A 456 16.29 4.99 -31.68
C GLY A 456 16.14 4.01 -30.50
N ILE A 457 15.22 4.25 -29.58
CA ILE A 457 15.03 3.48 -28.35
C ILE A 457 14.05 2.30 -28.56
N VAL A 458 13.31 2.27 -29.67
CA VAL A 458 12.17 1.36 -29.91
C VAL A 458 12.55 -0.10 -30.09
N ASP A 459 13.78 -0.41 -30.43
CA ASP A 459 14.24 -1.77 -30.79
C ASP A 459 14.98 -2.52 -29.68
N GLN A 460 14.97 -2.05 -28.43
CA GLN A 460 15.58 -2.79 -27.34
C GLN A 460 14.58 -3.77 -26.73
N PRO A 461 14.80 -5.10 -26.88
CA PRO A 461 13.89 -6.10 -26.30
C PRO A 461 13.92 -6.04 -24.78
N ARG A 462 12.74 -6.14 -24.15
CA ARG A 462 12.56 -6.29 -22.68
C ARG A 462 13.18 -7.59 -22.12
N SER A 463 13.70 -8.46 -22.97
CA SER A 463 14.25 -9.76 -22.58
C SER A 463 15.78 -9.72 -22.52
N GLY A 464 16.34 -9.93 -21.35
CA GLY A 464 17.72 -10.38 -21.21
C GLY A 464 18.73 -9.42 -20.59
N GLN A 465 18.34 -8.34 -19.93
CA GLN A 465 19.28 -7.63 -19.07
C GLN A 465 19.31 -8.29 -17.69
N GLU A 466 20.27 -9.18 -17.48
CA GLU A 466 20.68 -9.58 -16.14
C GLU A 466 21.19 -8.33 -15.41
N PHE A 467 20.46 -7.89 -14.39
CA PHE A 467 20.97 -6.87 -13.48
C PHE A 467 22.01 -7.54 -12.57
N PRO A 468 23.22 -7.01 -12.46
CA PRO A 468 24.21 -7.57 -11.54
C PRO A 468 23.64 -7.50 -10.11
N SER A 469 23.73 -8.61 -9.39
CA SER A 469 23.51 -8.67 -7.95
C SER A 469 24.32 -7.58 -7.26
N ALA A 470 23.64 -6.72 -6.50
CA ALA A 470 24.29 -5.74 -5.65
C ALA A 470 25.02 -6.42 -4.49
#